data_ffc923682b00d4c2e583dd9372111088
#
_entry.id   ffc923682b00d4c2e583dd9372111088
#
_cell.length_a   1.000
_cell.length_b   1.000
_cell.length_c   1.000
_cell.angle_alpha   90.00
_cell.angle_beta   90.00
_cell.angle_gamma   90.00
#
_symmetry.space_group_name_H-M   'P 1'
#
loop_
_entity.id
_entity.type
_entity.pdbx_description
1 polymer ?
#
loop_
_entity_poly.entity_id
_entity_poly.type
_entity_poly.pdbx_seq_one_letter_code
_entity_poly.pdbx_strand_id
1 'polypeptide(L)'
;MALEDVGATLEELWISYNQIEKLDGLQPCVKLSVLFMSNNKIKTFDEISKIAQLPEIKNVLFIGNPCYGDKSKEDNAPYVVKRIPQIEMVDGKMISPAVRKQALELE
;
A
#
# COMPACT_ATOMS: atom_id res chain seq x y z
N MET A 1 -15.21 -2.05 -4.46
CA MET A 1 -14.93 -0.62 -4.71
C MET A 1 -14.70 -0.45 -6.21
N ALA A 2 -15.42 0.45 -6.81
CA ALA A 2 -15.34 0.66 -8.26
C ALA A 2 -15.10 2.15 -8.54
N LEU A 3 -14.02 2.47 -9.26
CA LEU A 3 -13.58 3.85 -9.50
C LEU A 3 -13.44 4.17 -10.98
N GLU A 4 -14.20 3.47 -11.84
CA GLU A 4 -14.08 3.63 -13.28
C GLU A 4 -14.32 5.06 -13.76
N ASP A 5 -15.27 5.76 -13.12
CA ASP A 5 -15.66 7.11 -13.54
C ASP A 5 -14.60 8.17 -13.23
N VAL A 6 -13.78 7.97 -12.18
CA VAL A 6 -12.80 8.96 -11.75
C VAL A 6 -11.38 8.40 -11.75
N GLY A 7 -11.22 7.10 -12.03
CA GLY A 7 -9.94 6.42 -11.86
C GLY A 7 -8.81 7.05 -12.65
N ALA A 8 -9.06 7.42 -13.92
CA ALA A 8 -8.01 7.92 -14.80
C ALA A 8 -7.41 9.27 -14.34
N THR A 9 -8.07 10.01 -13.45
CA THR A 9 -7.61 11.31 -12.98
C THR A 9 -7.31 11.36 -11.49
N LEU A 10 -7.69 10.31 -10.74
CA LEU A 10 -7.53 10.30 -9.29
C LEU A 10 -6.05 10.14 -8.90
N GLU A 11 -5.52 11.09 -8.14
CA GLU A 11 -4.13 11.08 -7.71
C GLU A 11 -3.95 10.69 -6.25
N GLU A 12 -4.94 10.97 -5.39
CA GLU A 12 -4.89 10.65 -3.96
C GLU A 12 -6.21 10.03 -3.52
N LEU A 13 -6.13 9.00 -2.72
CA LEU A 13 -7.32 8.33 -2.17
C LEU A 13 -7.10 8.09 -0.67
N TRP A 14 -7.92 8.76 0.14
CA TRP A 14 -7.86 8.67 1.59
C TRP A 14 -9.10 7.94 2.08
N ILE A 15 -8.97 6.64 2.35
CA ILE A 15 -10.08 5.79 2.76
C ILE A 15 -9.76 4.99 4.02
N SER A 16 -8.98 5.59 4.91
CA SER A 16 -8.68 4.99 6.20
C SER A 16 -9.95 4.86 7.06
N TYR A 17 -9.91 3.97 8.04
CA TYR A 17 -11.02 3.72 8.97
C TYR A 17 -12.29 3.25 8.28
N ASN A 18 -12.15 2.30 7.38
CA ASN A 18 -13.27 1.63 6.71
C ASN A 18 -13.20 0.14 6.98
N GLN A 19 -13.92 -0.65 6.20
CA GLN A 19 -13.95 -2.10 6.37
C GLN A 19 -13.52 -2.80 5.08
N ILE A 20 -12.58 -2.20 4.36
CA ILE A 20 -12.14 -2.69 3.06
C ILE A 20 -11.25 -3.92 3.25
N GLU A 21 -11.61 -5.02 2.61
CA GLU A 21 -10.86 -6.28 2.69
C GLU A 21 -10.05 -6.55 1.43
N LYS A 22 -10.44 -5.97 0.31
CA LYS A 22 -9.83 -6.25 -1.00
C LYS A 22 -9.53 -4.98 -1.75
N LEU A 23 -8.43 -5.01 -2.49
CA LEU A 23 -7.96 -3.85 -3.26
C LEU A 23 -8.27 -3.98 -4.75
N ASP A 24 -9.15 -4.90 -5.13
CA ASP A 24 -9.69 -4.96 -6.48
C ASP A 24 -10.47 -3.68 -6.77
N GLY A 25 -10.49 -3.26 -8.01
CA GLY A 25 -11.21 -2.04 -8.39
C GLY A 25 -10.36 -0.79 -8.40
N LEU A 26 -9.07 -0.87 -8.02
CA LEU A 26 -8.15 0.25 -8.12
C LEU A 26 -7.40 0.29 -9.45
N GLN A 27 -7.52 -0.73 -10.28
CA GLN A 27 -6.79 -0.83 -11.55
C GLN A 27 -6.97 0.38 -12.46
N PRO A 28 -8.15 1.02 -12.55
CA PRO A 28 -8.30 2.21 -13.39
C PRO A 28 -7.53 3.43 -12.89
N CYS A 29 -7.04 3.41 -11.64
CA CYS A 29 -6.41 4.57 -11.01
C CYS A 29 -4.96 4.70 -11.41
N VAL A 30 -4.70 4.87 -12.72
CA VAL A 30 -3.33 4.87 -13.27
C VAL A 30 -2.47 6.05 -12.83
N LYS A 31 -3.08 7.11 -12.28
CA LYS A 31 -2.34 8.27 -11.76
C LYS A 31 -2.29 8.32 -10.24
N LEU A 32 -2.80 7.28 -9.58
CA LEU A 32 -2.83 7.27 -8.12
C LEU A 32 -1.42 7.21 -7.55
N SER A 33 -1.05 8.22 -6.79
CA SER A 33 0.27 8.32 -6.17
C SER A 33 0.21 8.19 -4.64
N VAL A 34 -0.93 8.52 -4.03
CA VAL A 34 -1.11 8.47 -2.58
C VAL A 34 -2.33 7.60 -2.24
N LEU A 35 -2.12 6.58 -1.42
CA LEU A 35 -3.21 5.70 -0.98
C LEU A 35 -3.13 5.52 0.54
N PHE A 36 -4.05 6.15 1.26
CA PHE A 36 -4.13 6.01 2.71
C PHE A 36 -5.27 5.06 3.06
N MET A 37 -4.90 3.87 3.54
CA MET A 37 -5.83 2.78 3.86
C MET A 37 -5.62 2.23 5.27
N SER A 38 -5.14 3.02 6.20
CA SER A 38 -4.96 2.54 7.57
C SER A 38 -6.29 2.12 8.17
N ASN A 39 -6.23 1.16 9.11
CA ASN A 39 -7.42 0.73 9.88
C ASN A 39 -8.57 0.24 8.99
N ASN A 40 -8.23 -0.60 8.03
CA ASN A 40 -9.19 -1.36 7.23
C ASN A 40 -9.10 -2.83 7.61
N LYS A 41 -9.48 -3.72 6.72
CA LYS A 41 -9.54 -5.16 6.97
C LYS A 41 -8.68 -5.96 5.99
N ILE A 42 -7.57 -5.39 5.53
CA ILE A 42 -6.64 -6.09 4.64
C ILE A 42 -5.93 -7.17 5.44
N LYS A 43 -6.11 -8.42 5.06
CA LYS A 43 -5.66 -9.58 5.84
C LYS A 43 -4.30 -10.14 5.40
N THR A 44 -3.89 -9.91 4.16
CA THR A 44 -2.67 -10.50 3.62
C THR A 44 -1.86 -9.48 2.83
N PHE A 45 -0.54 -9.69 2.77
CA PHE A 45 0.31 -8.88 1.90
C PHE A 45 0.07 -9.19 0.42
N ASP A 46 -0.53 -10.32 0.09
CA ASP A 46 -0.93 -10.61 -1.28
C ASP A 46 -1.94 -9.58 -1.80
N GLU A 47 -2.81 -9.11 -0.92
CA GLU A 47 -3.74 -8.05 -1.28
C GLU A 47 -3.00 -6.75 -1.56
N ILE A 48 -2.01 -6.42 -0.73
CA ILE A 48 -1.18 -5.23 -0.91
C ILE A 48 -0.41 -5.29 -2.23
N SER A 49 0.02 -6.48 -2.67
CA SER A 49 0.78 -6.58 -3.91
C SER A 49 -0.01 -6.15 -5.16
N LYS A 50 -1.34 -6.09 -5.08
CA LYS A 50 -2.16 -5.57 -6.17
C LYS A 50 -1.89 -4.09 -6.45
N ILE A 51 -1.44 -3.35 -5.44
CA ILE A 51 -1.10 -1.93 -5.56
C ILE A 51 0.14 -1.72 -6.44
N ALA A 52 1.01 -2.72 -6.55
CA ALA A 52 2.20 -2.63 -7.39
C ALA A 52 1.87 -2.42 -8.88
N GLN A 53 0.64 -2.72 -9.28
CA GLN A 53 0.18 -2.51 -10.66
C GLN A 53 -0.09 -1.03 -10.97
N LEU A 54 -0.14 -0.18 -9.95
CA LEU A 54 -0.36 1.25 -10.12
C LEU A 54 0.99 1.93 -10.37
N PRO A 55 1.25 2.41 -11.60
CA PRO A 55 2.61 2.84 -11.95
C PRO A 55 3.09 4.09 -11.22
N GLU A 56 2.18 4.92 -10.73
CA GLU A 56 2.52 6.17 -10.06
C GLU A 56 2.47 6.08 -8.53
N ILE A 57 2.19 4.91 -7.94
CA ILE A 57 2.05 4.80 -6.49
C ILE A 57 3.39 5.06 -5.80
N LYS A 58 3.38 5.97 -4.82
CA LYS A 58 4.60 6.38 -4.11
C LYS A 58 4.44 6.43 -2.60
N ASN A 59 3.23 6.65 -2.09
CA ASN A 59 2.99 6.87 -0.67
C ASN A 59 1.76 6.08 -0.24
N VAL A 60 1.95 5.17 0.71
CA VAL A 60 0.85 4.34 1.22
C VAL A 60 0.82 4.37 2.75
N LEU A 61 -0.37 4.15 3.29
CA LEU A 61 -0.59 4.05 4.73
C LEU A 61 -1.41 2.79 4.98
N PHE A 62 -0.78 1.77 5.56
CA PHE A 62 -1.43 0.47 5.81
C PHE A 62 -1.47 0.07 7.28
N ILE A 63 -0.95 0.90 8.18
CA ILE A 63 -0.94 0.57 9.60
C ILE A 63 -2.37 0.32 10.11
N GLY A 64 -2.52 -0.63 11.02
CA GLY A 64 -3.84 -0.95 11.56
C GLY A 64 -4.64 -1.96 10.76
N ASN A 65 -4.07 -2.51 9.69
CA ASN A 65 -4.70 -3.61 8.96
C ASN A 65 -4.26 -4.95 9.54
N PRO A 66 -5.11 -5.99 9.47
CA PRO A 66 -4.78 -7.30 10.04
C PRO A 66 -3.49 -7.91 9.49
N CYS A 67 -3.12 -7.61 8.24
CA CYS A 67 -1.88 -8.15 7.67
C CYS A 67 -0.62 -7.71 8.42
N TYR A 68 -0.68 -6.59 9.15
CA TYR A 68 0.45 -6.15 9.96
C TYR A 68 0.58 -6.96 11.26
N GLY A 69 -0.50 -7.62 11.69
CA GLY A 69 -0.49 -8.37 12.93
C GLY A 69 -0.24 -7.47 14.13
N ASP A 70 0.56 -7.94 15.07
CA ASP A 70 0.94 -7.18 16.26
C ASP A 70 2.31 -6.50 16.11
N LYS A 71 2.89 -6.51 14.90
CA LYS A 71 4.20 -5.92 14.63
C LYS A 71 4.07 -4.44 14.32
N SER A 72 5.16 -3.69 14.54
CA SER A 72 5.20 -2.26 14.28
C SER A 72 5.20 -1.95 12.78
N LYS A 73 4.95 -0.68 12.44
CA LYS A 73 5.05 -0.24 11.05
C LYS A 73 6.48 -0.36 10.52
N GLU A 74 7.48 -0.18 11.40
CA GLU A 74 8.88 -0.34 11.03
C GLU A 74 9.21 -1.79 10.68
N ASP A 75 8.66 -2.74 11.43
CA ASP A 75 8.87 -4.16 11.17
C ASP A 75 8.17 -4.60 9.89
N ASN A 76 7.07 -3.96 9.53
CA ASN A 76 6.30 -4.32 8.33
C ASN A 76 6.78 -3.61 7.06
N ALA A 77 7.53 -2.51 7.18
CA ALA A 77 7.95 -1.74 6.02
C ALA A 77 8.69 -2.57 4.96
N PRO A 78 9.65 -3.45 5.32
CA PRO A 78 10.32 -4.27 4.31
C PRO A 78 9.35 -5.16 3.53
N TYR A 79 8.31 -5.69 4.17
CA TYR A 79 7.32 -6.53 3.52
C TYR A 79 6.48 -5.72 2.51
N VAL A 80 6.14 -4.49 2.86
CA VAL A 80 5.42 -3.60 1.94
C VAL A 80 6.30 -3.25 0.74
N VAL A 81 7.57 -2.92 0.98
CA VAL A 81 8.51 -2.60 -0.10
C VAL A 81 8.70 -3.79 -1.03
N LYS A 82 8.77 -5.00 -0.48
CA LYS A 82 8.90 -6.20 -1.30
C LYS A 82 7.71 -6.36 -2.25
N ARG A 83 6.50 -6.05 -1.78
CA ARG A 83 5.28 -6.17 -2.59
C ARG A 83 5.09 -5.00 -3.54
N ILE A 84 5.61 -3.81 -3.20
CA ILE A 84 5.48 -2.60 -4.02
C ILE A 84 6.87 -1.98 -4.15
N PRO A 85 7.73 -2.50 -5.05
CA PRO A 85 9.13 -2.05 -5.11
C PRO A 85 9.31 -0.57 -5.43
N GLN A 86 8.36 0.06 -6.13
CA GLN A 86 8.45 1.47 -6.49
C GLN A 86 8.07 2.42 -5.37
N ILE A 87 7.61 1.92 -4.21
CA ILE A 87 7.12 2.77 -3.13
C ILE A 87 8.24 3.64 -2.55
N GLU A 88 7.91 4.87 -2.17
CA GLU A 88 8.87 5.81 -1.58
C GLU A 88 8.59 6.11 -0.12
N MET A 89 7.31 6.05 0.29
CA MET A 89 6.92 6.26 1.68
C MET A 89 5.94 5.20 2.12
N VAL A 90 6.14 4.68 3.33
CA VAL A 90 5.23 3.70 3.95
C VAL A 90 4.96 4.16 5.38
N ASP A 91 3.67 4.30 5.70
CA ASP A 91 3.19 4.65 7.05
C ASP A 91 3.88 5.89 7.61
N GLY A 92 4.02 6.91 6.77
CA GLY A 92 4.56 8.20 7.17
C GLY A 92 6.07 8.30 7.18
N LYS A 93 6.78 7.25 6.75
CA LYS A 93 8.25 7.27 6.72
C LYS A 93 8.79 7.00 5.33
N MET A 94 9.79 7.74 4.94
CA MET A 94 10.50 7.50 3.69
C MET A 94 11.29 6.19 3.77
N ILE A 95 11.32 5.45 2.67
CA ILE A 95 12.03 4.18 2.62
C ILE A 95 13.53 4.45 2.46
N SER A 96 14.31 3.98 3.44
CA SER A 96 15.75 4.10 3.41
C SER A 96 16.40 3.00 2.58
N PRO A 97 17.66 3.16 2.16
CA PRO A 97 18.38 2.08 1.49
C PRO A 97 18.47 0.80 2.33
N ALA A 98 18.55 0.94 3.66
CA ALA A 98 18.58 -0.22 4.55
C ALA A 98 17.29 -1.02 4.48
N VAL A 99 16.13 -0.36 4.45
CA VAL A 99 14.85 -1.04 4.34
C VAL A 99 14.72 -1.72 2.98
N ARG A 100 15.18 -1.07 1.90
CA ARG A 100 15.16 -1.68 0.57
C ARG A 100 16.03 -2.94 0.52
N LYS A 101 17.17 -2.91 1.19
CA LYS A 101 18.04 -4.09 1.28
C LYS A 101 17.35 -5.21 2.04
N GLN A 102 16.70 -4.90 3.16
CA GLN A 102 15.94 -5.88 3.92
C GLN A 102 14.84 -6.52 3.07
N ALA A 103 14.15 -5.70 2.26
CA ALA A 103 13.10 -6.22 1.38
C ALA A 103 13.65 -7.21 0.36
N LEU A 104 14.84 -6.96 -0.18
CA LEU A 104 15.48 -7.88 -1.14
C LEU A 104 15.88 -9.21 -0.49
N GLU A 105 16.11 -9.22 0.81
CA GLU A 105 16.51 -10.43 1.54
C GLU A 105 15.31 -11.26 1.99
N LEU A 106 14.09 -10.76 1.87
CA LEU A 106 12.89 -11.51 2.22
C LEU A 106 12.57 -12.56 1.16
N GLU A 107 12.03 -13.68 1.63
CA GLU A 107 11.62 -14.77 0.75
C GLU A 107 10.12 -14.73 0.43
#